data_e485878f42afa7375eda837782936780
#
_entry.id   e485878f42afa7375eda837782936780
#
_cell.length_a   1.000
_cell.length_b   1.000
_cell.length_c   1.000
_cell.angle_alpha   90.00
_cell.angle_beta   90.00
_cell.angle_gamma   90.00
#
_symmetry.space_group_name_H-M   'P 1'
#
loop_
_entity.id
_entity.type
_entity.pdbx_description
1 polymer ?
#
loop_
_entity_poly.entity_id
_entity_poly.type
_entity_poly.pdbx_seq_one_letter_code
_entity_poly.pdbx_strand_id
1 'polypeptide(L)'
;MSQPQHHSLIILGSGPAGYTAAVYAARANLKPVLITGLNQGGQLMTTTEVDNWPADVDGVMGPELMQRFQAHAERFKTEIIFDHINQAQLTQKPFLLTGDNGQYSCDALIIATGASALYLGLDSESAFMGKGVSGCATCDGFFYRNEEVAVVGGGNTAVEEALYLSNIARTVTLIHRRDKLRAEPIMIDQLMDKVKEGKVKILWNHVVDEVLGDNEGVTGVRVRNILNQGTEDIAFRGVFIAIGHRPNTDLFVNQLEMENGYIITHAGRNGGATHTSIPGVFAAGDVQDHIYRQAITSAATGCMAALDAQRYLESLHHGQ
;
A
#
# COMPACT_ATOMS: atom_id res chain seq x y z
N MET A 1 2.79 34.17 13.00
CA MET A 1 2.58 32.95 12.21
C MET A 1 2.17 33.40 10.81
N SER A 2 2.79 32.90 9.76
CA SER A 2 2.36 33.18 8.38
C SER A 2 0.95 32.64 8.15
N GLN A 3 0.16 33.34 7.34
CA GLN A 3 -1.16 32.85 6.97
C GLN A 3 -1.01 31.53 6.17
N PRO A 4 -1.91 30.54 6.36
CA PRO A 4 -1.90 29.32 5.57
C PRO A 4 -2.00 29.62 4.07
N GLN A 5 -1.22 28.90 3.24
CA GLN A 5 -1.39 28.96 1.79
C GLN A 5 -2.70 28.26 1.41
N HIS A 6 -3.62 29.00 0.78
CA HIS A 6 -4.92 28.46 0.42
C HIS A 6 -4.94 27.92 -1.01
N HIS A 7 -5.51 26.70 -1.17
CA HIS A 7 -5.69 26.02 -2.46
C HIS A 7 -7.10 25.46 -2.55
N SER A 8 -7.72 25.49 -3.74
CA SER A 8 -9.05 24.89 -3.91
C SER A 8 -9.03 23.38 -3.67
N LEU A 9 -7.95 22.71 -4.08
CA LEU A 9 -7.79 21.26 -3.94
C LEU A 9 -6.36 20.91 -3.53
N ILE A 10 -6.24 20.19 -2.41
CA ILE A 10 -4.98 19.55 -2.02
C ILE A 10 -5.12 18.02 -2.17
N ILE A 11 -4.06 17.40 -2.69
CA ILE A 11 -3.88 15.96 -2.77
C ILE A 11 -2.73 15.60 -1.84
N LEU A 12 -3.00 14.76 -0.85
CA LEU A 12 -2.02 14.35 0.16
C LEU A 12 -1.52 12.94 -0.15
N GLY A 13 -0.26 12.85 -0.58
CA GLY A 13 0.40 11.60 -0.97
C GLY A 13 0.74 11.55 -2.46
N SER A 14 1.90 10.98 -2.79
CA SER A 14 2.51 10.95 -4.13
C SER A 14 2.64 9.55 -4.72
N GLY A 15 1.88 8.59 -4.23
CA GLY A 15 1.76 7.27 -4.84
C GLY A 15 0.92 7.27 -6.12
N PRO A 16 0.65 6.09 -6.74
CA PRO A 16 -0.15 5.99 -7.95
C PRO A 16 -1.51 6.67 -7.85
N ALA A 17 -2.18 6.59 -6.70
CA ALA A 17 -3.46 7.27 -6.44
C ALA A 17 -3.31 8.80 -6.50
N GLY A 18 -2.32 9.35 -5.77
CA GLY A 18 -2.11 10.79 -5.69
C GLY A 18 -1.73 11.42 -7.02
N TYR A 19 -0.75 10.86 -7.72
CA TYR A 19 -0.38 11.39 -9.04
C TYR A 19 -1.49 11.22 -10.08
N THR A 20 -2.26 10.13 -10.05
CA THR A 20 -3.40 9.98 -10.96
C THR A 20 -4.47 11.02 -10.64
N ALA A 21 -4.79 11.23 -9.36
CA ALA A 21 -5.72 12.29 -8.96
C ALA A 21 -5.24 13.66 -9.45
N ALA A 22 -3.94 13.95 -9.33
CA ALA A 22 -3.35 15.20 -9.79
C ALA A 22 -3.52 15.41 -11.31
N VAL A 23 -3.25 14.39 -12.12
CA VAL A 23 -3.45 14.44 -13.57
C VAL A 23 -4.89 14.77 -13.93
N TYR A 24 -5.86 14.06 -13.34
CA TYR A 24 -7.28 14.26 -13.65
C TYR A 24 -7.80 15.61 -13.15
N ALA A 25 -7.44 16.00 -11.95
CA ALA A 25 -7.82 17.30 -11.38
C ALA A 25 -7.22 18.48 -12.18
N ALA A 26 -5.94 18.38 -12.57
CA ALA A 26 -5.29 19.42 -13.40
C ALA A 26 -5.94 19.54 -14.77
N ARG A 27 -6.30 18.43 -15.41
CA ARG A 27 -7.02 18.41 -16.69
C ARG A 27 -8.43 19.01 -16.58
N ALA A 28 -9.06 18.91 -15.39
CA ALA A 28 -10.32 19.59 -15.08
C ALA A 28 -10.12 21.08 -14.69
N ASN A 29 -8.90 21.62 -14.82
CA ASN A 29 -8.53 23.00 -14.50
C ASN A 29 -8.74 23.37 -13.00
N LEU A 30 -8.67 22.40 -12.10
CA LEU A 30 -8.82 22.63 -10.66
C LEU A 30 -7.54 23.17 -10.00
N LYS A 31 -6.42 23.23 -10.74
CA LYS A 31 -5.11 23.68 -10.23
C LYS A 31 -4.73 22.99 -8.92
N PRO A 32 -4.68 21.65 -8.90
CA PRO A 32 -4.41 20.93 -7.68
C PRO A 32 -2.99 21.17 -7.18
N VAL A 33 -2.83 21.13 -5.86
CA VAL A 33 -1.53 21.02 -5.20
C VAL A 33 -1.38 19.61 -4.66
N LEU A 34 -0.25 18.97 -4.93
CA LEU A 34 0.10 17.65 -4.40
C LEU A 34 1.21 17.82 -3.36
N ILE A 35 0.95 17.33 -2.14
CA ILE A 35 1.94 17.28 -1.05
C ILE A 35 2.46 15.85 -0.94
N THR A 36 3.77 15.67 -1.11
CA THR A 36 4.37 14.35 -1.34
C THR A 36 4.41 13.42 -0.13
N GLY A 37 4.56 13.97 1.07
CA GLY A 37 4.98 13.23 2.26
C GLY A 37 6.50 12.97 2.28
N LEU A 38 6.97 12.16 3.23
CA LEU A 38 8.39 11.81 3.38
C LEU A 38 8.92 10.93 2.24
N ASN A 39 8.09 10.00 1.77
CA ASN A 39 8.46 9.03 0.74
C ASN A 39 7.79 9.39 -0.59
N GLN A 40 8.41 10.33 -1.32
CA GLN A 40 7.90 10.70 -2.65
C GLN A 40 7.85 9.48 -3.58
N GLY A 41 6.71 9.30 -4.26
CA GLY A 41 6.45 8.15 -5.13
C GLY A 41 5.83 6.94 -4.40
N GLY A 42 5.82 6.97 -3.06
CA GLY A 42 5.20 5.91 -2.24
C GLY A 42 5.94 4.58 -2.30
N GLN A 43 5.21 3.49 -2.07
CA GLN A 43 5.80 2.14 -1.92
C GLN A 43 6.50 1.62 -3.17
N LEU A 44 6.09 2.03 -4.36
CA LEU A 44 6.74 1.60 -5.60
C LEU A 44 8.19 2.08 -5.73
N MET A 45 8.60 3.10 -4.96
CA MET A 45 10.00 3.54 -4.92
C MET A 45 10.96 2.52 -4.31
N THR A 46 10.44 1.58 -3.52
CA THR A 46 11.20 0.49 -2.90
C THR A 46 10.98 -0.86 -3.57
N THR A 47 10.12 -0.90 -4.60
CA THR A 47 9.86 -2.09 -5.41
C THR A 47 10.85 -2.14 -6.56
N THR A 48 11.31 -3.34 -6.92
CA THR A 48 12.17 -3.56 -8.07
C THR A 48 11.36 -3.51 -9.37
N GLU A 49 11.10 -4.61 -10.01
CA GLU A 49 10.33 -4.70 -11.23
C GLU A 49 8.83 -4.78 -10.95
N VAL A 50 8.04 -3.99 -11.68
CA VAL A 50 6.57 -4.01 -11.66
C VAL A 50 6.12 -4.62 -12.97
N ASP A 51 5.75 -5.89 -12.92
CA ASP A 51 5.41 -6.70 -14.10
C ASP A 51 3.90 -6.74 -14.38
N ASN A 52 3.11 -6.22 -13.45
CA ASN A 52 1.65 -6.21 -13.50
C ASN A 52 1.04 -4.82 -13.80
N TRP A 53 1.85 -3.84 -14.21
CA TRP A 53 1.36 -2.56 -14.68
C TRP A 53 0.97 -2.68 -16.18
N PRO A 54 -0.31 -2.47 -16.55
CA PRO A 54 -0.75 -2.61 -17.94
C PRO A 54 -0.02 -1.65 -18.89
N ALA A 55 0.31 -2.13 -20.08
CA ALA A 55 1.00 -1.46 -21.17
C ALA A 55 2.54 -1.33 -21.04
N ASP A 56 3.13 -1.77 -19.97
CA ASP A 56 4.58 -1.99 -19.88
C ASP A 56 4.88 -3.49 -20.08
N VAL A 57 4.97 -3.92 -21.35
CA VAL A 57 5.06 -5.34 -21.76
C VAL A 57 6.34 -6.04 -21.29
N ASP A 58 7.40 -5.30 -21.09
CA ASP A 58 8.71 -5.81 -20.65
C ASP A 58 8.92 -5.58 -19.13
N GLY A 59 7.85 -5.22 -18.40
CA GLY A 59 7.95 -4.76 -17.02
C GLY A 59 8.54 -3.35 -16.92
N VAL A 60 8.49 -2.76 -15.75
CA VAL A 60 9.06 -1.44 -15.47
C VAL A 60 9.58 -1.39 -14.03
N MET A 61 10.73 -0.76 -13.81
CA MET A 61 11.20 -0.54 -12.44
C MET A 61 10.26 0.39 -11.68
N GLY A 62 9.92 0.04 -10.44
CA GLY A 62 9.00 0.84 -9.62
C GLY A 62 9.37 2.33 -9.56
N PRO A 63 10.63 2.72 -9.28
CA PRO A 63 11.07 4.11 -9.31
C PRO A 63 10.90 4.79 -10.67
N GLU A 64 11.16 4.09 -11.77
CA GLU A 64 10.97 4.61 -13.13
C GLU A 64 9.49 4.86 -13.40
N LEU A 65 8.62 3.91 -13.06
CA LEU A 65 7.18 4.08 -13.19
C LEU A 65 6.70 5.32 -12.44
N MET A 66 7.17 5.53 -11.20
CA MET A 66 6.76 6.68 -10.40
C MET A 66 7.33 8.01 -10.93
N GLN A 67 8.51 8.03 -11.52
CA GLN A 67 9.02 9.20 -12.25
C GLN A 67 8.13 9.56 -13.44
N ARG A 68 7.63 8.55 -14.19
CA ARG A 68 6.69 8.76 -15.29
C ARG A 68 5.35 9.32 -14.79
N PHE A 69 4.84 8.85 -13.64
CA PHE A 69 3.64 9.40 -13.01
C PHE A 69 3.83 10.87 -12.62
N GLN A 70 4.96 11.20 -11.97
CA GLN A 70 5.30 12.55 -11.59
C GLN A 70 5.38 13.48 -12.81
N ALA A 71 6.18 13.10 -13.82
CA ALA A 71 6.34 13.87 -15.04
C ALA A 71 4.99 14.12 -15.76
N HIS A 72 4.06 13.15 -15.67
CA HIS A 72 2.73 13.31 -16.23
C HIS A 72 1.89 14.34 -15.44
N ALA A 73 1.97 14.38 -14.12
CA ALA A 73 1.31 15.38 -13.30
C ALA A 73 1.90 16.79 -13.56
N GLU A 74 3.23 16.91 -13.62
CA GLU A 74 3.95 18.15 -13.92
C GLU A 74 3.63 18.70 -15.31
N ARG A 75 3.46 17.83 -16.32
CA ARG A 75 3.03 18.22 -17.67
C ARG A 75 1.74 19.03 -17.66
N PHE A 76 0.81 18.75 -16.73
CA PHE A 76 -0.43 19.50 -16.56
C PHE A 76 -0.31 20.61 -15.51
N LYS A 77 0.92 20.97 -15.12
CA LYS A 77 1.22 22.08 -14.19
C LYS A 77 0.64 21.86 -12.80
N THR A 78 0.57 20.60 -12.34
CA THR A 78 0.33 20.33 -10.93
C THR A 78 1.49 20.90 -10.11
N GLU A 79 1.19 21.71 -9.12
CA GLU A 79 2.18 22.14 -8.14
C GLU A 79 2.49 20.98 -7.19
N ILE A 80 3.77 20.61 -7.06
CA ILE A 80 4.23 19.54 -6.18
C ILE A 80 5.03 20.16 -5.04
N ILE A 81 4.56 19.97 -3.82
CA ILE A 81 5.18 20.47 -2.60
C ILE A 81 5.83 19.30 -1.85
N PHE A 82 7.12 19.44 -1.59
CA PHE A 82 7.88 18.49 -0.79
C PHE A 82 7.75 18.87 0.69
N ASP A 83 6.74 18.33 1.34
CA ASP A 83 6.48 18.54 2.75
C ASP A 83 5.85 17.31 3.38
N HIS A 84 6.02 17.17 4.70
CA HIS A 84 5.39 16.13 5.50
C HIS A 84 4.34 16.76 6.40
N ILE A 85 3.07 16.38 6.15
CA ILE A 85 1.97 16.86 6.98
C ILE A 85 1.94 16.05 8.28
N ASN A 86 2.00 16.76 9.40
CA ASN A 86 2.01 16.19 10.75
C ASN A 86 0.73 16.49 11.55
N GLN A 87 -0.14 17.42 11.06
CA GLN A 87 -1.44 17.71 11.65
C GLN A 87 -2.47 18.01 10.56
N ALA A 88 -3.70 17.53 10.76
CA ALA A 88 -4.85 17.85 9.92
C ALA A 88 -6.03 18.27 10.79
N GLN A 89 -6.78 19.29 10.37
CA GLN A 89 -8.03 19.73 10.98
C GLN A 89 -9.11 19.72 9.90
N LEU A 90 -10.01 18.74 9.98
CA LEU A 90 -11.05 18.49 8.99
C LEU A 90 -12.46 18.85 9.50
N THR A 91 -12.58 19.26 10.77
CA THR A 91 -13.87 19.55 11.42
C THR A 91 -14.44 20.91 11.04
N GLN A 92 -13.65 21.76 10.39
CA GLN A 92 -14.08 23.11 9.93
C GLN A 92 -13.52 23.38 8.54
N LYS A 93 -14.16 24.31 7.83
CA LYS A 93 -13.73 24.78 6.51
C LYS A 93 -13.16 26.19 6.58
N PRO A 94 -12.15 26.54 5.77
CA PRO A 94 -11.38 25.62 4.94
C PRO A 94 -10.64 24.58 5.79
N PHE A 95 -10.40 23.39 5.24
CA PHE A 95 -9.59 22.37 5.90
C PHE A 95 -8.16 22.88 6.09
N LEU A 96 -7.55 22.57 7.24
CA LEU A 96 -6.21 23.05 7.58
C LEU A 96 -5.25 21.86 7.72
N LEU A 97 -4.09 21.97 7.06
CA LEU A 97 -2.99 21.02 7.14
C LEU A 97 -1.74 21.75 7.62
N THR A 98 -1.06 21.18 8.61
CA THR A 98 0.22 21.70 9.10
C THR A 98 1.31 20.70 8.74
N GLY A 99 2.30 21.16 8.01
CA GLY A 99 3.49 20.41 7.64
C GLY A 99 4.73 20.89 8.40
N ASP A 100 5.84 20.24 8.12
CA ASP A 100 7.15 20.61 8.69
C ASP A 100 7.63 21.96 8.15
N ASN A 101 7.28 22.30 6.91
CA ASN A 101 7.75 23.50 6.23
C ASN A 101 6.67 24.59 6.08
N GLY A 102 5.39 24.28 6.31
CA GLY A 102 4.33 25.26 6.10
C GLY A 102 2.95 24.88 6.61
N GLN A 103 2.04 25.82 6.48
CA GLN A 103 0.62 25.60 6.72
C GLN A 103 -0.17 25.81 5.43
N TYR A 104 -1.09 24.89 5.18
CA TYR A 104 -1.89 24.83 3.96
C TYR A 104 -3.36 24.77 4.34
N SER A 105 -4.21 25.42 3.55
CA SER A 105 -5.66 25.24 3.68
C SER A 105 -6.30 24.91 2.35
N CYS A 106 -7.43 24.19 2.38
CA CYS A 106 -8.12 23.83 1.15
C CYS A 106 -9.64 23.71 1.34
N ASP A 107 -10.36 23.85 0.20
CA ASP A 107 -11.81 23.65 0.12
C ASP A 107 -12.16 22.17 -0.04
N ALA A 108 -11.28 21.42 -0.73
CA ALA A 108 -11.38 19.97 -0.92
C ALA A 108 -10.02 19.29 -0.67
N LEU A 109 -10.06 18.07 -0.12
CA LEU A 109 -8.90 17.26 0.20
C LEU A 109 -9.05 15.85 -0.36
N ILE A 110 -8.04 15.38 -1.12
CA ILE A 110 -7.91 13.97 -1.49
C ILE A 110 -6.81 13.34 -0.64
N ILE A 111 -7.16 12.36 0.16
CA ILE A 111 -6.24 11.57 0.99
C ILE A 111 -5.78 10.36 0.17
N ALA A 112 -4.51 10.33 -0.19
CA ALA A 112 -3.86 9.29 -0.99
C ALA A 112 -2.56 8.80 -0.31
N THR A 113 -2.57 8.76 1.03
CA THR A 113 -1.40 8.46 1.86
C THR A 113 -0.99 6.99 1.88
N GLY A 114 -1.82 6.11 1.29
CA GLY A 114 -1.53 4.70 1.13
C GLY A 114 -1.56 3.91 2.44
N ALA A 115 -0.97 2.71 2.39
CA ALA A 115 -0.75 1.84 3.53
C ALA A 115 0.68 1.31 3.48
N SER A 116 1.25 0.96 4.62
CA SER A 116 2.59 0.40 4.72
C SER A 116 2.51 -1.08 5.10
N ALA A 117 3.22 -1.94 4.39
CA ALA A 117 3.38 -3.33 4.80
C ALA A 117 4.06 -3.39 6.17
N LEU A 118 3.61 -4.31 7.00
CA LEU A 118 4.26 -4.60 8.27
C LEU A 118 5.39 -5.61 8.03
N TYR A 119 6.53 -5.34 8.65
CA TYR A 119 7.72 -6.18 8.60
C TYR A 119 8.08 -6.71 9.98
N LEU A 120 8.99 -7.68 10.05
CA LEU A 120 9.41 -8.29 11.31
C LEU A 120 10.30 -7.35 12.13
N GLY A 121 10.92 -6.37 11.48
CA GLY A 121 11.82 -5.41 12.10
C GLY A 121 13.23 -5.96 12.31
N LEU A 122 13.66 -6.93 11.50
CA LEU A 122 14.99 -7.49 11.52
C LEU A 122 15.93 -6.70 10.58
N ASP A 123 17.15 -6.42 11.02
CA ASP A 123 18.16 -5.76 10.18
C ASP A 123 18.42 -6.58 8.90
N SER A 124 18.46 -7.92 9.04
CA SER A 124 18.63 -8.84 7.91
C SER A 124 17.47 -8.80 6.93
N GLU A 125 16.23 -8.64 7.41
CA GLU A 125 15.05 -8.44 6.54
C GLU A 125 15.22 -7.17 5.69
N SER A 126 15.61 -6.07 6.32
CA SER A 126 15.83 -4.79 5.65
C SER A 126 16.95 -4.85 4.61
N ALA A 127 18.03 -5.59 4.89
CA ALA A 127 19.16 -5.75 3.99
C ALA A 127 18.83 -6.47 2.68
N PHE A 128 17.82 -7.36 2.70
CA PHE A 128 17.40 -8.15 1.55
C PHE A 128 16.06 -7.69 0.95
N MET A 129 15.55 -6.53 1.35
CA MET A 129 14.35 -5.95 0.76
C MET A 129 14.53 -5.76 -0.76
N GLY A 130 13.61 -6.31 -1.56
CA GLY A 130 13.70 -6.31 -3.03
C GLY A 130 14.80 -7.23 -3.60
N LYS A 131 15.51 -7.97 -2.74
CA LYS A 131 16.54 -8.96 -3.13
C LYS A 131 16.21 -10.35 -2.58
N GLY A 132 14.92 -10.67 -2.54
CA GLY A 132 14.41 -11.94 -2.01
C GLY A 132 13.45 -11.76 -0.84
N VAL A 133 13.42 -10.62 -0.16
CA VAL A 133 12.36 -10.25 0.80
C VAL A 133 11.32 -9.39 0.12
N SER A 134 10.04 -9.76 0.22
CA SER A 134 8.90 -9.04 -0.32
C SER A 134 7.74 -9.00 0.67
N GLY A 135 6.88 -7.98 0.57
CA GLY A 135 5.61 -7.86 1.29
C GLY A 135 4.38 -8.08 0.39
N CYS A 136 4.56 -8.60 -0.85
CA CYS A 136 3.47 -8.73 -1.82
C CYS A 136 3.72 -9.91 -2.78
N ALA A 137 3.02 -11.02 -2.55
CA ALA A 137 3.14 -12.20 -3.41
C ALA A 137 2.60 -11.99 -4.83
N THR A 138 1.55 -11.19 -4.98
CA THR A 138 0.97 -10.88 -6.30
C THR A 138 1.85 -9.95 -7.13
N CYS A 139 2.76 -9.20 -6.48
CA CYS A 139 3.72 -8.34 -7.14
C CYS A 139 4.94 -9.15 -7.62
N ASP A 140 5.55 -9.89 -6.71
CA ASP A 140 6.88 -10.46 -6.89
C ASP A 140 6.90 -11.98 -7.07
N GLY A 141 5.76 -12.66 -6.85
CA GLY A 141 5.70 -14.13 -6.86
C GLY A 141 6.14 -14.78 -8.17
N PHE A 142 5.97 -14.08 -9.30
CA PHE A 142 6.37 -14.58 -10.61
C PHE A 142 7.88 -14.83 -10.72
N PHE A 143 8.71 -14.01 -10.07
CA PHE A 143 10.18 -14.17 -10.08
C PHE A 143 10.66 -15.44 -9.37
N TYR A 144 9.80 -16.09 -8.58
CA TYR A 144 10.10 -17.31 -7.82
C TYR A 144 9.44 -18.56 -8.41
N ARG A 145 9.16 -18.54 -9.72
CA ARG A 145 8.60 -19.70 -10.43
C ARG A 145 9.53 -20.92 -10.30
N ASN A 146 8.94 -22.05 -9.83
CA ASN A 146 9.63 -23.30 -9.56
C ASN A 146 10.72 -23.23 -8.47
N GLU A 147 10.74 -22.18 -7.65
CA GLU A 147 11.64 -22.03 -6.52
C GLU A 147 10.96 -22.43 -5.20
N GLU A 148 11.75 -22.63 -4.16
CA GLU A 148 11.27 -22.79 -2.79
C GLU A 148 11.17 -21.44 -2.11
N VAL A 149 9.99 -21.13 -1.58
CA VAL A 149 9.72 -19.83 -0.93
C VAL A 149 9.12 -20.01 0.46
N ALA A 150 9.35 -19.01 1.30
CA ALA A 150 8.71 -18.89 2.59
C ALA A 150 7.64 -17.80 2.58
N VAL A 151 6.54 -18.02 3.29
CA VAL A 151 5.57 -16.99 3.67
C VAL A 151 5.56 -16.89 5.18
N VAL A 152 5.69 -15.70 5.73
CA VAL A 152 5.69 -15.47 7.19
C VAL A 152 4.40 -14.80 7.58
N GLY A 153 3.59 -15.48 8.40
CA GLY A 153 2.31 -14.93 8.84
C GLY A 153 1.33 -16.01 9.31
N GLY A 154 0.03 -15.68 9.36
CA GLY A 154 -0.99 -16.64 9.78
C GLY A 154 -2.41 -16.08 9.86
N GLY A 155 -2.63 -14.87 9.29
CA GLY A 155 -3.94 -14.30 9.00
C GLY A 155 -4.36 -14.52 7.55
N ASN A 156 -5.46 -13.89 7.13
CA ASN A 156 -5.98 -13.99 5.75
C ASN A 156 -4.90 -13.70 4.71
N THR A 157 -4.20 -12.59 4.82
CA THR A 157 -3.13 -12.21 3.88
C THR A 157 -2.09 -13.32 3.71
N ALA A 158 -1.61 -13.93 4.80
CA ALA A 158 -0.59 -14.97 4.72
C ALA A 158 -1.11 -16.24 4.03
N VAL A 159 -2.37 -16.60 4.27
CA VAL A 159 -3.00 -17.76 3.64
C VAL A 159 -3.26 -17.48 2.16
N GLU A 160 -3.76 -16.29 1.80
CA GLU A 160 -3.95 -15.85 0.42
C GLU A 160 -2.64 -15.90 -0.37
N GLU A 161 -1.58 -15.32 0.18
CA GLU A 161 -0.27 -15.30 -0.45
C GLU A 161 0.31 -16.72 -0.60
N ALA A 162 0.17 -17.57 0.42
CA ALA A 162 0.63 -18.96 0.34
C ALA A 162 -0.16 -19.75 -0.72
N LEU A 163 -1.47 -19.55 -0.84
CA LEU A 163 -2.30 -20.15 -1.88
C LEU A 163 -1.90 -19.65 -3.27
N TYR A 164 -1.71 -18.33 -3.43
CA TYR A 164 -1.26 -17.76 -4.70
C TYR A 164 0.09 -18.33 -5.12
N LEU A 165 1.09 -18.27 -4.24
CA LEU A 165 2.44 -18.78 -4.50
C LEU A 165 2.47 -20.30 -4.74
N SER A 166 1.55 -21.08 -4.15
CA SER A 166 1.49 -22.53 -4.36
C SER A 166 1.22 -22.94 -5.82
N ASN A 167 0.68 -22.02 -6.63
CA ASN A 167 0.46 -22.22 -8.07
C ASN A 167 1.68 -21.85 -8.94
N ILE A 168 2.66 -21.14 -8.37
CA ILE A 168 3.82 -20.58 -9.09
C ILE A 168 5.11 -21.23 -8.63
N ALA A 169 5.34 -21.26 -7.32
CA ALA A 169 6.54 -21.82 -6.71
C ALA A 169 6.56 -23.34 -6.74
N ARG A 170 7.73 -23.93 -6.57
CA ARG A 170 7.89 -25.38 -6.41
C ARG A 170 7.23 -25.86 -5.12
N THR A 171 7.55 -25.22 -4.01
CA THR A 171 6.92 -25.41 -2.70
C THR A 171 6.90 -24.11 -1.92
N VAL A 172 5.87 -23.96 -1.10
CA VAL A 172 5.71 -22.83 -0.18
C VAL A 172 5.80 -23.32 1.24
N THR A 173 6.61 -22.69 2.09
CA THR A 173 6.63 -22.97 3.52
C THR A 173 5.99 -21.79 4.26
N LEU A 174 4.82 -22.01 4.85
CA LEU A 174 4.17 -21.02 5.71
C LEU A 174 4.76 -21.12 7.13
N ILE A 175 5.47 -20.08 7.55
CA ILE A 175 6.08 -19.99 8.88
C ILE A 175 5.13 -19.24 9.80
N HIS A 176 4.62 -19.93 10.83
CA HIS A 176 3.66 -19.36 11.75
C HIS A 176 4.07 -19.53 13.21
N ARG A 177 4.00 -18.43 13.97
CA ARG A 177 4.41 -18.37 15.39
C ARG A 177 3.47 -19.08 16.37
N ARG A 178 2.35 -19.63 15.91
CA ARG A 178 1.34 -20.33 16.73
C ARG A 178 1.07 -21.71 16.14
N ASP A 179 0.24 -22.47 16.84
CA ASP A 179 -0.26 -23.78 16.42
C ASP A 179 -1.59 -23.71 15.66
N LYS A 180 -2.13 -22.48 15.44
CA LYS A 180 -3.42 -22.25 14.78
C LYS A 180 -3.41 -20.97 13.94
N LEU A 181 -3.88 -21.06 12.71
CA LEU A 181 -4.10 -19.91 11.84
C LEU A 181 -5.30 -19.05 12.31
N ARG A 182 -5.30 -17.79 11.91
CA ARG A 182 -6.36 -16.81 12.19
C ARG A 182 -7.14 -16.43 10.93
N ALA A 183 -6.87 -17.08 9.82
CA ALA A 183 -7.57 -16.85 8.56
C ALA A 183 -9.00 -17.40 8.63
N GLU A 184 -9.82 -17.03 7.66
CA GLU A 184 -11.16 -17.54 7.49
C GLU A 184 -11.15 -19.06 7.28
N PRO A 185 -12.13 -19.80 7.86
CA PRO A 185 -12.15 -21.28 7.79
C PRO A 185 -12.05 -21.82 6.37
N ILE A 186 -12.77 -21.24 5.42
CA ILE A 186 -12.76 -21.68 4.01
C ILE A 186 -11.36 -21.58 3.38
N MET A 187 -10.61 -20.53 3.73
CA MET A 187 -9.26 -20.33 3.23
C MET A 187 -8.27 -21.32 3.88
N ILE A 188 -8.47 -21.60 5.16
CA ILE A 188 -7.69 -22.63 5.86
C ILE A 188 -7.92 -23.99 5.21
N ASP A 189 -9.16 -24.35 4.88
CA ASP A 189 -9.48 -25.61 4.21
C ASP A 189 -8.77 -25.71 2.85
N GLN A 190 -8.80 -24.66 2.04
CA GLN A 190 -8.07 -24.60 0.77
C GLN A 190 -6.55 -24.74 0.96
N LEU A 191 -5.99 -24.09 1.98
CA LEU A 191 -4.56 -24.20 2.30
C LEU A 191 -4.21 -25.63 2.71
N MET A 192 -5.05 -26.28 3.53
CA MET A 192 -4.82 -27.66 3.96
C MET A 192 -4.92 -28.67 2.81
N ASP A 193 -5.71 -28.39 1.78
CA ASP A 193 -5.70 -29.19 0.56
C ASP A 193 -4.35 -29.05 -0.18
N LYS A 194 -3.79 -27.83 -0.26
CA LYS A 194 -2.43 -27.63 -0.80
C LYS A 194 -1.34 -28.29 0.05
N VAL A 195 -1.54 -28.41 1.34
CA VAL A 195 -0.65 -29.18 2.22
C VAL A 195 -0.72 -30.68 1.88
N LYS A 196 -1.92 -31.26 1.68
CA LYS A 196 -2.11 -32.64 1.24
C LYS A 196 -1.50 -32.93 -0.13
N GLU A 197 -1.57 -31.95 -1.05
CA GLU A 197 -0.93 -32.01 -2.36
C GLU A 197 0.61 -31.92 -2.29
N GLY A 198 1.19 -31.60 -1.15
CA GLY A 198 2.64 -31.38 -0.98
C GLY A 198 3.16 -30.07 -1.54
N LYS A 199 2.27 -29.17 -1.95
CA LYS A 199 2.60 -27.84 -2.47
C LYS A 199 2.89 -26.83 -1.37
N VAL A 200 2.27 -26.99 -0.22
CA VAL A 200 2.47 -26.14 0.94
C VAL A 200 2.93 -26.99 2.14
N LYS A 201 3.87 -26.45 2.91
CA LYS A 201 4.27 -26.96 4.22
C LYS A 201 3.95 -25.88 5.26
N ILE A 202 3.54 -26.28 6.46
CA ILE A 202 3.32 -25.33 7.55
C ILE A 202 4.32 -25.61 8.67
N LEU A 203 5.08 -24.59 9.02
CA LEU A 203 6.03 -24.63 10.12
C LEU A 203 5.40 -23.94 11.34
N TRP A 204 4.74 -24.73 12.16
CA TRP A 204 4.04 -24.26 13.34
C TRP A 204 4.99 -23.92 14.48
N ASN A 205 4.60 -22.93 15.30
CA ASN A 205 5.36 -22.51 16.49
C ASN A 205 6.78 -22.03 16.18
N HIS A 206 6.98 -21.42 14.99
CA HIS A 206 8.27 -20.89 14.58
C HIS A 206 8.19 -19.39 14.29
N VAL A 207 9.27 -18.70 14.60
CA VAL A 207 9.53 -17.31 14.23
C VAL A 207 10.78 -17.26 13.37
N VAL A 208 10.88 -16.24 12.52
CA VAL A 208 12.11 -15.95 11.78
C VAL A 208 12.98 -15.09 12.70
N ASP A 209 14.18 -15.53 12.98
CA ASP A 209 15.17 -14.78 13.74
C ASP A 209 16.13 -14.00 12.83
N GLU A 210 16.37 -14.52 11.61
CA GLU A 210 17.31 -13.91 10.66
C GLU A 210 16.95 -14.31 9.23
N VAL A 211 17.04 -13.37 8.29
CA VAL A 211 17.05 -13.66 6.86
C VAL A 211 18.48 -13.88 6.42
N LEU A 212 18.75 -15.02 5.80
CA LEU A 212 20.07 -15.43 5.33
C LEU A 212 20.20 -15.12 3.85
N GLY A 213 21.36 -14.63 3.45
CA GLY A 213 21.62 -14.29 2.07
C GLY A 213 23.07 -13.95 1.78
N ASP A 214 23.34 -13.68 0.53
CA ASP A 214 24.64 -13.26 0.02
C ASP A 214 24.51 -12.05 -0.91
N ASN A 215 25.50 -11.78 -1.73
CA ASN A 215 25.49 -10.64 -2.65
C ASN A 215 24.42 -10.76 -3.75
N GLU A 216 23.91 -11.94 -4.03
CA GLU A 216 22.89 -12.20 -5.05
C GLU A 216 21.47 -12.12 -4.47
N GLY A 217 21.32 -12.18 -3.16
CA GLY A 217 20.03 -12.07 -2.47
C GLY A 217 19.80 -13.13 -1.39
N VAL A 218 18.52 -13.41 -1.11
CA VAL A 218 18.10 -14.38 -0.09
C VAL A 218 18.51 -15.79 -0.48
N THR A 219 19.14 -16.51 0.49
CA THR A 219 19.46 -17.94 0.37
C THR A 219 18.65 -18.79 1.36
N GLY A 220 18.00 -18.17 2.36
CA GLY A 220 17.20 -18.87 3.32
C GLY A 220 16.78 -18.01 4.51
N VAL A 221 16.28 -18.66 5.55
CA VAL A 221 15.99 -18.02 6.84
C VAL A 221 16.48 -18.90 7.99
N ARG A 222 16.88 -18.26 9.08
CA ARG A 222 17.04 -18.90 10.37
C ARG A 222 15.72 -18.81 11.11
N VAL A 223 15.13 -19.94 11.43
CA VAL A 223 13.91 -20.03 12.22
C VAL A 223 14.22 -20.52 13.62
N ARG A 224 13.41 -20.09 14.58
CA ARG A 224 13.46 -20.57 15.96
C ARG A 224 12.10 -21.12 16.37
N ASN A 225 12.11 -22.33 16.89
CA ASN A 225 10.91 -22.91 17.50
C ASN A 225 10.67 -22.29 18.88
N ILE A 226 9.51 -21.68 19.08
CA ILE A 226 9.20 -20.94 20.31
C ILE A 226 8.95 -21.86 21.53
N LEU A 227 8.69 -23.16 21.32
CA LEU A 227 8.42 -24.10 22.40
C LEU A 227 9.71 -24.67 23.02
N ASN A 228 10.68 -25.01 22.19
CA ASN A 228 11.93 -25.65 22.65
C ASN A 228 13.18 -24.80 22.42
N GLN A 229 13.02 -23.59 21.83
CA GLN A 229 14.10 -22.64 21.52
C GLN A 229 15.15 -23.17 20.52
N GLY A 230 14.91 -24.31 19.88
CA GLY A 230 15.78 -24.85 18.84
C GLY A 230 15.76 -23.98 17.58
N THR A 231 16.93 -23.76 17.00
CA THR A 231 17.09 -22.98 15.75
C THR A 231 17.46 -23.90 14.58
N GLU A 232 16.99 -23.55 13.38
CA GLU A 232 17.28 -24.24 12.14
C GLU A 232 17.41 -23.24 11.00
N ASP A 233 18.38 -23.47 10.11
CA ASP A 233 18.55 -22.70 8.87
C ASP A 233 17.86 -23.47 7.73
N ILE A 234 16.88 -22.84 7.09
CA ILE A 234 16.10 -23.41 6.00
C ILE A 234 16.35 -22.62 4.73
N ALA A 235 16.69 -23.31 3.64
CA ALA A 235 16.98 -22.69 2.35
C ALA A 235 15.69 -22.26 1.65
N PHE A 236 15.66 -21.00 1.19
CA PHE A 236 14.59 -20.40 0.37
C PHE A 236 15.20 -19.39 -0.60
N ARG A 237 14.60 -19.24 -1.78
CA ARG A 237 14.98 -18.20 -2.75
C ARG A 237 14.21 -16.91 -2.55
N GLY A 238 13.05 -16.97 -1.89
CA GLY A 238 12.24 -15.80 -1.58
C GLY A 238 11.51 -15.94 -0.24
N VAL A 239 11.33 -14.82 0.45
CA VAL A 239 10.66 -14.73 1.74
C VAL A 239 9.60 -13.62 1.66
N PHE A 240 8.33 -14.00 1.79
CA PHE A 240 7.18 -13.10 1.73
C PHE A 240 6.70 -12.80 3.13
N ILE A 241 6.76 -11.53 3.53
CA ILE A 241 6.36 -11.09 4.87
C ILE A 241 4.89 -10.67 4.83
N ALA A 242 4.01 -11.56 5.28
CA ALA A 242 2.56 -11.43 5.21
C ALA A 242 1.92 -11.29 6.60
N ILE A 243 2.46 -10.38 7.43
CA ILE A 243 1.98 -10.14 8.80
C ILE A 243 0.96 -9.02 8.90
N GLY A 244 0.58 -8.42 7.76
CA GLY A 244 -0.45 -7.41 7.63
C GLY A 244 0.07 -6.09 7.04
N HIS A 245 -0.85 -5.13 6.93
CA HIS A 245 -0.58 -3.76 6.47
C HIS A 245 -1.15 -2.78 7.48
N ARG A 246 -0.57 -1.60 7.54
CA ARG A 246 -1.05 -0.48 8.35
C ARG A 246 -1.36 0.68 7.42
N PRO A 247 -2.62 1.14 7.33
CA PRO A 247 -2.95 2.34 6.57
C PRO A 247 -2.34 3.57 7.22
N ASN A 248 -1.90 4.54 6.40
CA ASN A 248 -1.27 5.77 6.86
C ASN A 248 -2.36 6.82 7.17
N THR A 249 -3.10 6.61 8.23
CA THR A 249 -4.31 7.35 8.62
C THR A 249 -4.22 8.04 9.97
N ASP A 250 -3.09 7.99 10.65
CA ASP A 250 -2.92 8.51 12.02
C ASP A 250 -3.36 9.98 12.16
N LEU A 251 -3.18 10.79 11.11
CA LEU A 251 -3.59 12.21 11.06
C LEU A 251 -5.10 12.42 11.12
N PHE A 252 -5.88 11.41 10.77
CA PHE A 252 -7.33 11.51 10.57
C PHE A 252 -8.13 10.76 11.63
N VAL A 253 -7.42 10.13 12.59
CA VAL A 253 -8.05 9.43 13.72
C VAL A 253 -8.96 10.39 14.49
N ASN A 254 -10.16 9.94 14.85
CA ASN A 254 -11.24 10.71 15.50
C ASN A 254 -11.83 11.85 14.63
N GLN A 255 -11.47 11.96 13.37
CA GLN A 255 -12.03 12.93 12.44
C GLN A 255 -12.82 12.26 11.31
N LEU A 256 -12.34 11.13 10.79
CA LEU A 256 -13.00 10.35 9.75
C LEU A 256 -13.49 9.01 10.29
N GLU A 257 -14.56 8.49 9.70
CA GLU A 257 -14.99 7.12 9.94
C GLU A 257 -13.98 6.13 9.37
N MET A 258 -13.59 5.15 10.19
CA MET A 258 -12.58 4.16 9.85
C MET A 258 -13.00 2.77 10.31
N GLU A 259 -12.58 1.76 9.55
CA GLU A 259 -12.66 0.35 9.93
C GLU A 259 -11.27 -0.29 9.87
N ASN A 260 -10.83 -0.91 10.96
CA ASN A 260 -9.48 -1.48 11.08
C ASN A 260 -8.35 -0.50 10.71
N GLY A 261 -8.57 0.81 10.92
CA GLY A 261 -7.66 1.89 10.59
C GLY A 261 -7.76 2.41 9.15
N TYR A 262 -8.48 1.72 8.26
CA TYR A 262 -8.73 2.18 6.88
C TYR A 262 -9.87 3.19 6.84
N ILE A 263 -9.75 4.21 6.00
CA ILE A 263 -10.82 5.22 5.82
C ILE A 263 -12.00 4.55 5.10
N ILE A 264 -13.20 4.68 5.68
CA ILE A 264 -14.43 4.20 5.05
C ILE A 264 -14.82 5.17 3.94
N THR A 265 -15.09 4.63 2.74
CA THR A 265 -15.64 5.37 1.61
C THR A 265 -17.02 4.84 1.26
N HIS A 266 -17.87 5.71 0.72
CA HIS A 266 -19.23 5.33 0.35
C HIS A 266 -19.22 4.67 -1.03
N ALA A 267 -19.50 3.36 -1.11
CA ALA A 267 -19.65 2.66 -2.37
C ALA A 267 -20.84 3.23 -3.15
N GLY A 268 -20.56 3.96 -4.22
CA GLY A 268 -21.59 4.71 -4.95
C GLY A 268 -21.94 4.11 -6.31
N ARG A 269 -23.13 3.52 -6.45
CA ARG A 269 -23.68 3.16 -7.77
C ARG A 269 -23.91 4.40 -8.65
N ASN A 270 -24.12 5.57 -8.03
CA ASN A 270 -24.42 6.83 -8.68
C ASN A 270 -23.26 7.84 -8.62
N GLY A 271 -22.03 7.38 -8.43
CA GLY A 271 -20.85 8.20 -8.15
C GLY A 271 -20.60 8.36 -6.65
N GLY A 272 -19.55 9.10 -6.29
CA GLY A 272 -19.22 9.35 -4.89
C GLY A 272 -18.51 8.18 -4.19
N ALA A 273 -17.92 7.27 -4.96
CA ALA A 273 -17.24 6.07 -4.43
C ALA A 273 -16.02 6.37 -3.55
N THR A 274 -15.52 7.61 -3.60
CA THR A 274 -14.34 8.04 -2.82
C THR A 274 -14.70 9.02 -1.69
N HIS A 275 -16.00 9.35 -1.53
CA HIS A 275 -16.45 10.21 -0.45
C HIS A 275 -16.22 9.57 0.91
N THR A 276 -15.69 10.36 1.84
CA THR A 276 -15.55 9.98 3.25
C THR A 276 -16.76 10.49 4.07
N SER A 277 -16.72 10.31 5.38
CA SER A 277 -17.72 10.85 6.30
C SER A 277 -17.78 12.39 6.35
N ILE A 278 -16.78 13.09 5.80
CA ILE A 278 -16.75 14.57 5.78
C ILE A 278 -16.92 15.06 4.33
N PRO A 279 -17.96 15.87 4.02
CA PRO A 279 -18.15 16.45 2.68
C PRO A 279 -16.97 17.33 2.26
N GLY A 280 -16.37 17.01 1.09
CA GLY A 280 -15.18 17.66 0.55
C GLY A 280 -13.87 16.94 0.90
N VAL A 281 -13.93 15.84 1.65
CA VAL A 281 -12.80 14.95 1.90
C VAL A 281 -13.02 13.62 1.18
N PHE A 282 -12.04 13.21 0.41
CA PHE A 282 -12.05 12.00 -0.42
C PHE A 282 -10.85 11.12 -0.06
N ALA A 283 -10.99 9.81 -0.20
CA ALA A 283 -9.90 8.86 0.02
C ALA A 283 -9.70 7.96 -1.20
N ALA A 284 -8.44 7.71 -1.57
CA ALA A 284 -8.06 6.92 -2.73
C ALA A 284 -6.80 6.10 -2.49
N GLY A 285 -6.74 4.93 -3.12
CA GLY A 285 -5.64 3.97 -2.97
C GLY A 285 -5.72 3.18 -1.67
N ASP A 286 -4.59 2.64 -1.26
CA ASP A 286 -4.50 1.68 -0.16
C ASP A 286 -4.89 2.27 1.21
N VAL A 287 -5.03 3.58 1.34
CA VAL A 287 -5.53 4.21 2.57
C VAL A 287 -6.98 3.84 2.89
N GLN A 288 -7.74 3.44 1.86
CA GLN A 288 -9.13 2.97 1.95
C GLN A 288 -9.31 1.53 1.41
N ASP A 289 -8.42 1.05 0.53
CA ASP A 289 -8.48 -0.28 -0.06
C ASP A 289 -7.65 -1.27 0.76
N HIS A 290 -8.32 -2.04 1.61
CA HIS A 290 -7.69 -3.11 2.38
C HIS A 290 -7.71 -4.47 1.68
N ILE A 291 -8.34 -4.56 0.49
CA ILE A 291 -8.59 -5.81 -0.24
C ILE A 291 -7.59 -6.01 -1.37
N TYR A 292 -7.59 -5.11 -2.35
CA TYR A 292 -6.83 -5.29 -3.59
C TYR A 292 -5.38 -4.82 -3.47
N ARG A 293 -5.15 -3.58 -2.97
CA ARG A 293 -3.82 -2.99 -2.75
C ARG A 293 -2.89 -3.14 -3.94
N GLN A 294 -3.37 -2.75 -5.12
CA GLN A 294 -2.60 -2.78 -6.36
C GLN A 294 -2.36 -1.36 -6.89
N ALA A 295 -1.23 -1.15 -7.58
CA ALA A 295 -0.92 0.14 -8.20
C ALA A 295 -2.04 0.60 -9.15
N ILE A 296 -2.60 -0.34 -9.94
CA ILE A 296 -3.67 -0.05 -10.89
C ILE A 296 -4.99 0.30 -10.20
N THR A 297 -5.38 -0.38 -9.11
CA THR A 297 -6.59 -0.03 -8.35
C THR A 297 -6.42 1.28 -7.61
N SER A 298 -5.22 1.55 -7.10
CA SER A 298 -4.87 2.85 -6.50
C SER A 298 -4.98 3.98 -7.52
N ALA A 299 -4.44 3.81 -8.73
CA ALA A 299 -4.58 4.80 -9.81
C ALA A 299 -6.05 4.99 -10.20
N ALA A 300 -6.84 3.92 -10.30
CA ALA A 300 -8.26 3.99 -10.63
C ALA A 300 -9.05 4.79 -9.58
N THR A 301 -8.84 4.52 -8.29
CA THR A 301 -9.49 5.28 -7.22
C THR A 301 -9.01 6.73 -7.13
N GLY A 302 -7.74 7.01 -7.48
CA GLY A 302 -7.23 8.38 -7.65
C GLY A 302 -7.97 9.16 -8.74
N CYS A 303 -8.23 8.53 -9.88
CA CYS A 303 -9.08 9.10 -10.93
C CYS A 303 -10.50 9.40 -10.40
N MET A 304 -11.12 8.44 -9.71
CA MET A 304 -12.46 8.61 -9.14
C MET A 304 -12.50 9.77 -8.15
N ALA A 305 -11.51 9.89 -7.25
CA ALA A 305 -11.44 10.95 -6.25
C ALA A 305 -11.32 12.34 -6.88
N ALA A 306 -10.55 12.47 -7.96
CA ALA A 306 -10.45 13.73 -8.68
C ALA A 306 -11.79 14.14 -9.31
N LEU A 307 -12.54 13.19 -9.90
CA LEU A 307 -13.86 13.46 -10.49
C LEU A 307 -14.90 13.78 -9.41
N ASP A 308 -14.85 13.12 -8.27
CA ASP A 308 -15.74 13.41 -7.14
C ASP A 308 -15.42 14.79 -6.52
N ALA A 309 -14.13 15.12 -6.38
CA ALA A 309 -13.69 16.44 -5.92
C ALA A 309 -14.09 17.57 -6.89
N GLN A 310 -14.00 17.33 -8.21
CA GLN A 310 -14.47 18.28 -9.21
C GLN A 310 -15.96 18.59 -9.02
N ARG A 311 -16.81 17.58 -8.97
CA ARG A 311 -18.27 17.76 -8.78
C ARG A 311 -18.58 18.49 -7.48
N TYR A 312 -17.86 18.16 -6.42
CA TYR A 312 -18.02 18.82 -5.14
C TYR A 312 -17.68 20.32 -5.23
N LEU A 313 -16.52 20.68 -5.80
CA LEU A 313 -16.09 22.06 -5.95
C LEU A 313 -17.02 22.87 -6.88
N GLU A 314 -17.51 22.26 -7.97
CA GLU A 314 -18.53 22.87 -8.84
C GLU A 314 -19.81 23.17 -8.08
N SER A 315 -20.25 22.27 -7.18
CA SER A 315 -21.46 22.49 -6.37
C SER A 315 -21.35 23.65 -5.41
N LEU A 316 -20.13 23.95 -4.91
CA LEU A 316 -19.89 25.11 -4.05
C LEU A 316 -20.08 26.45 -4.81
N HIS A 317 -19.78 26.46 -6.12
CA HIS A 317 -19.93 27.66 -6.96
C HIS A 317 -21.36 27.88 -7.47
N HIS A 318 -22.17 26.82 -7.55
CA HIS A 318 -23.58 26.91 -7.99
C HIS A 318 -24.57 27.17 -6.84
N GLY A 319 -24.13 27.08 -5.59
CA GLY A 319 -24.92 27.36 -4.38
C GLY A 319 -24.80 28.81 -3.86
N GLN A 320 -24.06 29.67 -4.55
CA GLN A 320 -24.00 31.14 -4.35
C GLN A 320 -24.79 31.82 -5.45
#